data_44b09784fab276aa4c241a918be3bb04
#
_entry.id   44b09784fab276aa4c241a918be3bb04
#
_cell.length_a   1.000
_cell.length_b   1.000
_cell.length_c   1.000
_cell.angle_alpha   90.00
_cell.angle_beta   90.00
_cell.angle_gamma   90.00
#
_symmetry.space_group_name_H-M   'P 1'
#
loop_
_entity.id
_entity.type
_entity.pdbx_description
1 polymer ?
#
loop_
_entity_poly.entity_id
_entity_poly.type
_entity_poly.pdbx_seq_one_letter_code
_entity_poly.pdbx_strand_id
1 'polypeptide(L)'
;MSTKIIDKITKAGGTYFANDNISQYLSKNDIDSIQEALEVKFREILDILVIDSENDHNTYETPQRIAKMYVREVFKGRYEQMPTITDFPNAKSLNEIYTLGPITVRSACSHHFVPITGKLWIGILPSDKVIGISKFVRLAEWVLARPQIQEESTVQLADIIESMIEPKGLAILMEATHQCMTWRGVKETETKMTTSVMRGQFENNRDLKNEFLRLVK
;
A
#
# COMPACT_ATOMS: atom_id res chain seq x y z
N MET A 1 -0.31 25.84 4.41
CA MET A 1 -0.58 24.92 3.29
C MET A 1 -1.41 23.72 3.72
N SER A 2 -0.95 22.87 4.62
CA SER A 2 -1.68 21.67 5.12
C SER A 2 -3.11 22.00 5.60
N THR A 3 -3.31 23.12 6.30
CA THR A 3 -4.64 23.59 6.74
C THR A 3 -5.62 23.73 5.58
N LYS A 4 -5.20 24.30 4.45
CA LYS A 4 -6.06 24.46 3.26
C LYS A 4 -6.46 23.11 2.65
N ILE A 5 -5.55 22.13 2.67
CA ILE A 5 -5.84 20.77 2.16
C ILE A 5 -6.80 20.06 3.11
N ILE A 6 -6.56 20.14 4.42
CA ILE A 6 -7.45 19.61 5.46
C ILE A 6 -8.85 20.21 5.33
N ASP A 7 -8.95 21.53 5.15
CA ASP A 7 -10.24 22.23 4.94
C ASP A 7 -10.98 21.73 3.70
N LYS A 8 -10.26 21.48 2.58
CA LYS A 8 -10.88 20.90 1.37
C LYS A 8 -11.46 19.52 1.64
N ILE A 9 -10.67 18.65 2.30
CA ILE A 9 -11.08 17.28 2.62
C ILE A 9 -12.31 17.30 3.55
N THR A 10 -12.24 18.07 4.63
CA THR A 10 -13.31 18.16 5.63
C THR A 10 -14.60 18.72 5.04
N LYS A 11 -14.51 19.78 4.20
CA LYS A 11 -15.69 20.35 3.51
C LYS A 11 -16.34 19.38 2.54
N ALA A 12 -15.58 18.46 1.98
CA ALA A 12 -16.08 17.40 1.11
C ALA A 12 -16.61 16.16 1.89
N GLY A 13 -16.59 16.19 3.22
CA GLY A 13 -16.99 15.05 4.05
C GLY A 13 -16.00 13.87 4.02
N GLY A 14 -14.78 14.11 3.54
CA GLY A 14 -13.75 13.08 3.46
C GLY A 14 -12.96 12.92 4.74
N THR A 15 -12.14 11.84 4.78
CA THR A 15 -11.16 11.56 5.83
C THR A 15 -9.74 11.74 5.31
N TYR A 16 -8.77 11.85 6.21
CA TYR A 16 -7.35 11.94 5.87
C TYR A 16 -6.49 11.08 6.81
N PHE A 17 -7.02 9.90 7.14
CA PHE A 17 -6.27 8.90 7.91
C PHE A 17 -5.00 8.50 7.18
N ALA A 18 -4.08 7.87 7.88
CA ALA A 18 -2.75 7.55 7.35
C ALA A 18 -2.79 6.79 6.03
N ASN A 19 -3.70 5.83 5.90
CA ASN A 19 -3.86 4.97 4.74
C ASN A 19 -4.89 5.45 3.69
N ASP A 20 -5.49 6.64 3.89
CA ASP A 20 -6.38 7.23 2.88
C ASP A 20 -5.61 7.71 1.65
N ASN A 21 -6.19 7.54 0.48
CA ASN A 21 -5.76 8.28 -0.71
C ASN A 21 -6.45 9.65 -0.73
N ILE A 22 -5.66 10.71 -0.76
CA ILE A 22 -6.14 12.09 -0.78
C ILE A 22 -5.87 12.81 -2.10
N SER A 23 -5.47 12.10 -3.14
CA SER A 23 -5.03 12.67 -4.41
C SER A 23 -6.08 13.56 -5.08
N GLN A 24 -7.36 13.25 -4.93
CA GLN A 24 -8.47 14.04 -5.50
C GLN A 24 -8.55 15.48 -4.95
N TYR A 25 -7.95 15.73 -3.80
CA TYR A 25 -7.95 17.05 -3.16
C TYR A 25 -6.69 17.86 -3.44
N LEU A 26 -5.70 17.25 -4.13
CA LEU A 26 -4.38 17.82 -4.35
C LEU A 26 -4.16 18.23 -5.81
N SER A 27 -3.47 19.35 -5.99
CA SER A 27 -2.81 19.71 -7.24
C SER A 27 -1.35 19.24 -7.21
N LYS A 28 -0.69 19.28 -8.38
CA LYS A 28 0.76 19.01 -8.46
C LYS A 28 1.56 19.94 -7.56
N ASN A 29 1.20 21.23 -7.54
CA ASN A 29 1.88 22.23 -6.70
C ASN A 29 1.68 21.96 -5.20
N ASP A 30 0.54 21.40 -4.79
CA ASP A 30 0.32 21.01 -3.38
C ASP A 30 1.31 19.91 -2.96
N ILE A 31 1.58 18.95 -3.85
CA ILE A 31 2.52 17.85 -3.55
C ILE A 31 3.96 18.36 -3.46
N ASP A 32 4.37 19.27 -4.37
CA ASP A 32 5.68 19.90 -4.32
C ASP A 32 5.85 20.68 -3.01
N SER A 33 4.84 21.47 -2.63
CA SER A 33 4.85 22.24 -1.38
C SER A 33 4.84 21.35 -0.12
N ILE A 34 4.18 20.17 -0.14
CA ILE A 34 4.26 19.20 0.96
C ILE A 34 5.70 18.72 1.11
N GLN A 35 6.35 18.38 0.00
CA GLN A 35 7.74 17.90 0.01
C GLN A 35 8.70 18.98 0.55
N GLU A 36 8.60 20.23 0.07
CA GLU A 36 9.41 21.35 0.54
C GLU A 36 9.22 21.63 2.04
N ALA A 37 7.95 21.65 2.49
CA ALA A 37 7.66 21.85 3.91
C ALA A 37 8.21 20.71 4.78
N LEU A 38 8.18 19.48 4.27
CA LEU A 38 8.71 18.31 4.97
C LEU A 38 10.24 18.36 5.03
N GLU A 39 10.91 18.83 3.98
CA GLU A 39 12.36 19.03 3.95
C GLU A 39 12.80 19.99 5.06
N VAL A 40 12.12 21.13 5.22
CA VAL A 40 12.40 22.10 6.30
C VAL A 40 12.26 21.43 7.68
N LYS A 41 11.22 20.62 7.87
CA LYS A 41 11.01 19.93 9.14
C LYS A 41 12.06 18.85 9.43
N PHE A 42 12.52 18.13 8.40
CA PHE A 42 13.62 17.19 8.59
C PHE A 42 14.94 17.86 8.89
N ARG A 43 15.20 19.05 8.38
CA ARG A 43 16.36 19.86 8.77
C ARG A 43 16.29 20.21 10.26
N GLU A 44 15.15 20.74 10.70
CA GLU A 44 14.92 21.01 12.14
C GLU A 44 15.08 19.76 13.01
N ILE A 45 14.67 18.57 12.53
CA ILE A 45 14.87 17.31 13.27
C ILE A 45 16.36 16.98 13.40
N LEU A 46 17.17 17.16 12.36
CA LEU A 46 18.62 16.93 12.44
C LEU A 46 19.28 17.89 13.42
N ASP A 47 18.88 19.16 13.44
CA ASP A 47 19.36 20.15 14.40
C ASP A 47 19.04 19.73 15.85
N ILE A 48 17.80 19.27 16.10
CA ILE A 48 17.39 18.76 17.43
C ILE A 48 18.19 17.51 17.84
N LEU A 49 18.54 16.66 16.87
CA LEU A 49 19.38 15.47 17.10
C LEU A 49 20.87 15.81 17.24
N VAL A 50 21.23 17.11 17.14
CA VAL A 50 22.61 17.61 17.21
C VAL A 50 23.48 17.02 16.07
N ILE A 51 22.90 16.94 14.87
CA ILE A 51 23.58 16.50 13.65
C ILE A 51 23.85 17.74 12.79
N ASP A 52 25.13 18.03 12.53
CA ASP A 52 25.55 19.17 11.71
C ASP A 52 25.34 18.88 10.22
N SER A 53 24.11 19.08 9.74
CA SER A 53 23.76 18.87 8.35
C SER A 53 24.28 19.97 7.38
N GLU A 54 24.91 21.02 7.88
CA GLU A 54 25.51 22.06 7.06
C GLU A 54 26.96 21.72 6.63
N ASN A 55 27.74 21.13 7.55
CA ASN A 55 29.15 20.85 7.31
C ASN A 55 29.45 19.34 7.12
N ASP A 56 28.56 18.44 7.55
CA ASP A 56 28.71 17.01 7.29
C ASP A 56 28.22 16.64 5.90
N HIS A 57 29.18 16.34 5.01
CA HIS A 57 28.91 15.94 3.61
C HIS A 57 28.02 14.69 3.47
N ASN A 58 27.88 13.84 4.51
CA ASN A 58 27.03 12.66 4.49
C ASN A 58 25.56 13.02 4.73
N THR A 59 25.29 14.08 5.51
CA THR A 59 23.94 14.45 5.95
C THR A 59 23.41 15.74 5.32
N TYR A 60 24.23 16.44 4.53
CA TYR A 60 23.87 17.70 3.87
C TYR A 60 22.55 17.61 3.07
N GLU A 61 22.35 16.55 2.28
CA GLU A 61 21.14 16.34 1.47
C GLU A 61 20.09 15.44 2.17
N THR A 62 20.34 14.98 3.40
CA THR A 62 19.45 14.06 4.11
C THR A 62 18.02 14.59 4.25
N PRO A 63 17.77 15.87 4.61
CA PRO A 63 16.42 16.42 4.70
C PRO A 63 15.64 16.30 3.39
N GLN A 64 16.28 16.67 2.27
CA GLN A 64 15.69 16.58 0.93
C GLN A 64 15.42 15.13 0.53
N ARG A 65 16.38 14.22 0.77
CA ARG A 65 16.25 12.80 0.43
C ARG A 65 15.11 12.14 1.20
N ILE A 66 14.99 12.40 2.50
CA ILE A 66 13.91 11.85 3.33
C ILE A 66 12.55 12.42 2.89
N ALA A 67 12.45 13.74 2.66
CA ALA A 67 11.23 14.36 2.21
C ALA A 67 10.76 13.77 0.87
N LYS A 68 11.67 13.65 -0.12
CA LYS A 68 11.40 13.02 -1.40
C LYS A 68 10.98 11.55 -1.23
N MET A 69 11.72 10.78 -0.45
CA MET A 69 11.43 9.36 -0.19
C MET A 69 10.01 9.18 0.32
N TYR A 70 9.59 9.91 1.35
CA TYR A 70 8.24 9.76 1.88
C TYR A 70 7.16 10.25 0.92
N VAL A 71 7.34 11.41 0.28
CA VAL A 71 6.27 11.99 -0.56
C VAL A 71 6.15 11.29 -1.91
N ARG A 72 7.29 10.95 -2.56
CA ARG A 72 7.31 10.49 -3.96
C ARG A 72 7.50 8.99 -4.13
N GLU A 73 7.91 8.28 -3.07
CA GLU A 73 8.27 6.87 -3.19
C GLU A 73 7.42 6.02 -2.22
N VAL A 74 7.66 6.16 -0.91
CA VAL A 74 7.08 5.28 0.12
C VAL A 74 5.58 5.54 0.32
N PHE A 75 5.14 6.82 0.25
CA PHE A 75 3.73 7.20 0.43
C PHE A 75 3.06 7.71 -0.85
N LYS A 76 3.64 7.43 -2.03
CA LYS A 76 3.11 7.91 -3.31
C LYS A 76 1.64 7.53 -3.53
N GLY A 77 1.23 6.33 -3.10
CA GLY A 77 -0.15 5.86 -3.20
C GLY A 77 -1.17 6.67 -2.39
N ARG A 78 -0.70 7.52 -1.46
CA ARG A 78 -1.53 8.49 -0.75
C ARG A 78 -1.84 9.71 -1.62
N TYR A 79 -0.89 10.10 -2.48
CA TYR A 79 -0.88 11.36 -3.23
C TYR A 79 -1.16 11.20 -4.72
N GLU A 80 -1.01 10.00 -5.27
CA GLU A 80 -1.26 9.69 -6.67
C GLU A 80 -2.65 9.07 -6.86
N GLN A 81 -3.26 9.35 -8.01
CA GLN A 81 -4.52 8.73 -8.39
C GLN A 81 -4.36 7.23 -8.59
N MET A 82 -5.46 6.50 -8.40
CA MET A 82 -5.49 5.08 -8.66
C MET A 82 -5.09 4.78 -10.11
N PRO A 83 -4.26 3.75 -10.35
CA PRO A 83 -3.90 3.35 -11.69
C PRO A 83 -5.13 3.04 -12.55
N THR A 84 -5.11 3.47 -13.80
CA THR A 84 -6.16 3.11 -14.76
C THR A 84 -6.18 1.61 -15.00
N ILE A 85 -7.32 1.00 -14.77
CA ILE A 85 -7.56 -0.42 -14.97
C ILE A 85 -8.50 -0.59 -16.16
N THR A 86 -8.10 -1.44 -17.09
CA THR A 86 -8.95 -1.88 -18.19
C THR A 86 -9.40 -3.30 -17.91
N ASP A 87 -10.70 -3.51 -17.86
CA ASP A 87 -11.31 -4.82 -17.77
C ASP A 87 -11.56 -5.40 -19.17
N PHE A 88 -11.74 -6.70 -19.24
CA PHE A 88 -12.05 -7.46 -20.45
C PHE A 88 -13.18 -8.42 -20.13
N PRO A 89 -14.06 -8.71 -21.10
CA PRO A 89 -15.07 -9.75 -20.94
C PRO A 89 -14.40 -11.12 -20.79
N ASN A 90 -14.91 -11.95 -19.91
CA ASN A 90 -14.55 -13.37 -19.80
C ASN A 90 -15.20 -14.17 -20.94
N ALA A 91 -14.82 -13.87 -22.18
CA ALA A 91 -15.47 -14.38 -23.39
C ALA A 91 -15.39 -15.91 -23.55
N LYS A 92 -14.50 -16.58 -22.83
CA LYS A 92 -14.36 -18.05 -22.82
C LYS A 92 -15.05 -18.71 -21.62
N SER A 93 -15.74 -17.93 -20.81
CA SER A 93 -16.41 -18.39 -19.57
C SER A 93 -15.47 -19.21 -18.68
N LEU A 94 -14.22 -18.75 -18.53
CA LEU A 94 -13.26 -19.39 -17.66
C LEU A 94 -13.81 -19.37 -16.23
N ASN A 95 -13.79 -20.51 -15.58
CA ASN A 95 -14.37 -20.72 -14.24
C ASN A 95 -13.41 -21.43 -13.27
N GLU A 96 -12.16 -21.60 -13.67
CA GLU A 96 -11.12 -22.16 -12.84
C GLU A 96 -10.44 -21.06 -12.01
N ILE A 97 -9.97 -21.43 -10.83
CA ILE A 97 -9.14 -20.53 -10.02
C ILE A 97 -7.81 -20.23 -10.73
N TYR A 98 -7.41 -18.98 -10.72
CA TYR A 98 -6.04 -18.61 -11.04
C TYR A 98 -5.43 -17.80 -9.89
N THR A 99 -4.12 -17.94 -9.72
CA THR A 99 -3.37 -17.23 -8.69
C THR A 99 -2.29 -16.36 -9.32
N LEU A 100 -2.04 -15.22 -8.68
CA LEU A 100 -0.97 -14.30 -9.02
C LEU A 100 -0.09 -14.08 -7.80
N GLY A 101 1.19 -14.28 -7.97
CA GLY A 101 2.17 -14.06 -6.91
C GLY A 101 3.43 -14.91 -7.07
N PRO A 102 4.45 -14.71 -6.23
CA PRO A 102 4.47 -13.69 -5.19
C PRO A 102 4.65 -12.27 -5.73
N ILE A 103 3.79 -11.34 -5.32
CA ILE A 103 3.96 -9.90 -5.55
C ILE A 103 4.80 -9.37 -4.38
N THR A 104 5.82 -8.57 -4.69
CA THR A 104 6.66 -7.96 -3.66
C THR A 104 5.89 -6.91 -2.85
N VAL A 105 5.84 -7.08 -1.55
CA VAL A 105 5.30 -6.09 -0.61
C VAL A 105 6.40 -5.10 -0.23
N ARG A 106 6.12 -3.82 -0.48
CA ARG A 106 6.88 -2.67 0.02
C ARG A 106 5.87 -1.67 0.58
N SER A 107 5.84 -1.55 1.90
CA SER A 107 4.95 -0.64 2.62
C SER A 107 5.67 -0.03 3.81
N ALA A 108 5.01 0.82 4.56
CA ALA A 108 5.53 1.36 5.80
C ALA A 108 4.49 1.27 6.91
N CYS A 109 4.94 0.86 8.09
CA CYS A 109 4.11 0.81 9.28
C CYS A 109 3.61 2.21 9.65
N SER A 110 2.30 2.40 9.81
CA SER A 110 1.71 3.69 10.18
C SER A 110 2.16 4.20 11.56
N HIS A 111 2.60 3.32 12.44
CA HIS A 111 3.01 3.68 13.81
C HIS A 111 4.41 4.29 13.89
N HIS A 112 5.35 3.86 13.03
CA HIS A 112 6.77 4.27 13.13
C HIS A 112 7.37 4.71 11.79
N PHE A 113 6.61 4.63 10.69
CA PHE A 113 7.03 4.90 9.32
C PHE A 113 8.25 4.07 8.84
N VAL A 114 8.49 2.95 9.49
CA VAL A 114 9.54 1.99 9.10
C VAL A 114 8.99 0.91 8.17
N PRO A 115 9.85 0.27 7.35
CA PRO A 115 9.40 -0.65 6.31
C PRO A 115 8.61 -1.85 6.82
N ILE A 116 7.63 -2.24 6.01
CA ILE A 116 6.98 -3.55 5.98
C ILE A 116 7.37 -4.17 4.64
N THR A 117 8.04 -5.32 4.66
CA THR A 117 8.50 -6.00 3.45
C THR A 117 8.10 -7.46 3.43
N GLY A 118 7.67 -7.96 2.27
CA GLY A 118 7.20 -9.33 2.20
C GLY A 118 6.69 -9.74 0.84
N LYS A 119 5.73 -10.66 0.83
CA LYS A 119 5.13 -11.25 -0.35
C LYS A 119 3.61 -11.26 -0.23
N LEU A 120 2.93 -11.10 -1.35
CA LEU A 120 1.49 -11.12 -1.45
C LEU A 120 1.06 -12.01 -2.61
N TRP A 121 -0.01 -12.77 -2.42
CA TRP A 121 -0.65 -13.60 -3.45
C TRP A 121 -2.12 -13.23 -3.56
N ILE A 122 -2.63 -13.25 -4.77
CA ILE A 122 -4.04 -12.99 -5.10
C ILE A 122 -4.58 -14.23 -5.82
N GLY A 123 -5.69 -14.76 -5.35
CA GLY A 123 -6.45 -15.83 -6.00
C GLY A 123 -7.77 -15.28 -6.49
N ILE A 124 -8.12 -15.59 -7.72
CA ILE A 124 -9.37 -15.16 -8.38
C ILE A 124 -10.12 -16.36 -8.90
N LEU A 125 -11.40 -16.43 -8.56
CA LEU A 125 -12.38 -17.22 -9.31
C LEU A 125 -13.19 -16.24 -10.18
N PRO A 126 -12.99 -16.23 -11.51
CA PRO A 126 -13.53 -15.19 -12.35
C PRO A 126 -15.06 -15.25 -12.50
N SER A 127 -15.67 -14.09 -12.76
CA SER A 127 -17.04 -13.92 -13.20
C SER A 127 -17.06 -13.54 -14.69
N ASP A 128 -17.87 -12.56 -15.04
CA ASP A 128 -18.02 -12.08 -16.41
C ASP A 128 -16.88 -11.16 -16.87
N LYS A 129 -16.08 -10.65 -15.91
CA LYS A 129 -14.97 -9.72 -16.17
C LYS A 129 -13.66 -10.26 -15.66
N VAL A 130 -12.59 -9.94 -16.38
CA VAL A 130 -11.20 -10.18 -15.98
C VAL A 130 -10.35 -8.93 -16.23
N ILE A 131 -9.24 -8.80 -15.52
CA ILE A 131 -8.25 -7.72 -15.75
C ILE A 131 -6.88 -8.31 -16.06
N GLY A 132 -6.05 -7.52 -16.74
CA GLY A 132 -4.69 -7.94 -17.05
C GLY A 132 -3.84 -8.14 -15.77
N ILE A 133 -2.98 -9.15 -15.78
CA ILE A 133 -2.13 -9.57 -14.66
C ILE A 133 -1.36 -8.38 -14.05
N SER A 134 -0.78 -7.52 -14.89
CA SER A 134 -0.03 -6.34 -14.43
C SER A 134 -0.87 -5.33 -13.65
N LYS A 135 -2.20 -5.36 -13.78
CA LYS A 135 -3.09 -4.44 -13.08
C LYS A 135 -3.21 -4.78 -11.59
N PHE A 136 -3.24 -6.07 -11.26
CA PHE A 136 -3.19 -6.53 -9.87
C PHE A 136 -1.93 -6.06 -9.16
N VAL A 137 -0.76 -6.15 -9.83
CA VAL A 137 0.51 -5.70 -9.27
C VAL A 137 0.50 -4.18 -9.03
N ARG A 138 -0.02 -3.40 -9.99
CA ARG A 138 -0.11 -1.93 -9.85
C ARG A 138 -1.07 -1.50 -8.75
N LEU A 139 -2.21 -2.20 -8.61
CA LEU A 139 -3.15 -1.95 -7.51
C LEU A 139 -2.53 -2.26 -6.16
N ALA A 140 -1.87 -3.41 -6.04
CA ALA A 140 -1.17 -3.79 -4.82
C ALA A 140 -0.11 -2.75 -4.45
N GLU A 141 0.73 -2.33 -5.41
CA GLU A 141 1.73 -1.29 -5.19
C GLU A 141 1.10 0.03 -4.74
N TRP A 142 0.02 0.47 -5.40
CA TRP A 142 -0.66 1.72 -5.09
C TRP A 142 -1.32 1.72 -3.70
N VAL A 143 -1.93 0.60 -3.29
CA VAL A 143 -2.50 0.45 -1.95
C VAL A 143 -1.40 0.41 -0.89
N LEU A 144 -0.35 -0.37 -1.12
CA LEU A 144 0.73 -0.60 -0.16
C LEU A 144 1.66 0.61 0.00
N ALA A 145 1.74 1.49 -1.00
CA ALA A 145 2.54 2.72 -0.93
C ALA A 145 1.85 3.82 -0.10
N ARG A 146 1.46 3.50 1.12
CA ARG A 146 0.86 4.39 2.14
C ARG A 146 1.36 3.98 3.52
N PRO A 147 1.26 4.86 4.54
CA PRO A 147 1.39 4.40 5.93
C PRO A 147 0.24 3.44 6.25
N GLN A 148 0.56 2.18 6.56
CA GLN A 148 -0.43 1.10 6.66
C GLN A 148 -0.27 0.30 7.95
N ILE A 149 -1.35 -0.39 8.33
CA ILE A 149 -1.26 -1.67 9.03
C ILE A 149 -1.61 -2.78 8.03
N GLN A 150 -0.97 -3.93 8.17
CA GLN A 150 -1.05 -5.01 7.18
C GLN A 150 -2.48 -5.51 6.96
N GLU A 151 -3.26 -5.62 8.02
CA GLU A 151 -4.64 -6.09 8.02
C GLU A 151 -5.53 -5.19 7.16
N GLU A 152 -5.48 -3.88 7.39
CA GLU A 152 -6.28 -2.90 6.65
C GLU A 152 -5.87 -2.84 5.18
N SER A 153 -4.56 -2.89 4.88
CA SER A 153 -4.08 -2.87 3.50
C SER A 153 -4.57 -4.06 2.69
N THR A 154 -4.64 -5.24 3.32
CA THR A 154 -5.14 -6.46 2.69
C THR A 154 -6.63 -6.34 2.36
N VAL A 155 -7.42 -5.77 3.29
CA VAL A 155 -8.85 -5.51 3.10
C VAL A 155 -9.08 -4.45 2.01
N GLN A 156 -8.37 -3.31 2.07
CA GLN A 156 -8.48 -2.25 1.06
C GLN A 156 -8.19 -2.77 -0.35
N LEU A 157 -7.16 -3.60 -0.51
CA LEU A 157 -6.85 -4.19 -1.81
C LEU A 157 -7.95 -5.12 -2.30
N ALA A 158 -8.52 -5.93 -1.39
CA ALA A 158 -9.64 -6.82 -1.71
C ALA A 158 -10.88 -6.02 -2.15
N ASP A 159 -11.27 -4.99 -1.41
CA ASP A 159 -12.43 -4.15 -1.70
C ASP A 159 -12.31 -3.48 -3.09
N ILE A 160 -11.11 -3.00 -3.43
CA ILE A 160 -10.85 -2.38 -4.74
C ILE A 160 -10.97 -3.41 -5.87
N ILE A 161 -10.35 -4.57 -5.75
CA ILE A 161 -10.42 -5.62 -6.78
C ILE A 161 -11.86 -6.09 -6.95
N GLU A 162 -12.56 -6.34 -5.85
CA GLU A 162 -13.95 -6.79 -5.85
C GLU A 162 -14.87 -5.79 -6.55
N SER A 163 -14.72 -4.49 -6.27
CA SER A 163 -15.50 -3.43 -6.91
C SER A 163 -15.26 -3.29 -8.42
N MET A 164 -14.12 -3.75 -8.91
CA MET A 164 -13.75 -3.63 -10.34
C MET A 164 -14.23 -4.77 -11.20
N ILE A 165 -14.11 -6.00 -10.74
CA ILE A 165 -14.35 -7.20 -11.56
C ILE A 165 -15.44 -8.11 -11.00
N GLU A 166 -15.98 -7.81 -9.83
CA GLU A 166 -17.06 -8.58 -9.19
C GLU A 166 -16.84 -10.10 -9.31
N PRO A 167 -15.67 -10.62 -8.85
CA PRO A 167 -15.32 -12.01 -9.05
C PRO A 167 -16.24 -12.93 -8.25
N LYS A 168 -16.48 -14.17 -8.71
CA LYS A 168 -17.20 -15.18 -7.91
C LYS A 168 -16.50 -15.50 -6.60
N GLY A 169 -15.20 -15.29 -6.56
CA GLY A 169 -14.39 -15.42 -5.36
C GLY A 169 -13.06 -14.67 -5.48
N LEU A 170 -12.63 -14.09 -4.38
CA LEU A 170 -11.37 -13.38 -4.23
C LEU A 170 -10.66 -13.87 -2.96
N ALA A 171 -9.39 -14.20 -3.09
CA ALA A 171 -8.52 -14.53 -1.97
C ALA A 171 -7.26 -13.67 -2.02
N ILE A 172 -6.84 -13.14 -0.89
CA ILE A 172 -5.55 -12.46 -0.75
C ILE A 172 -4.83 -13.07 0.43
N LEU A 173 -3.56 -13.41 0.26
CA LEU A 173 -2.64 -13.83 1.33
C LEU A 173 -1.44 -12.91 1.30
N MET A 174 -1.08 -12.32 2.45
CA MET A 174 0.13 -11.51 2.60
C MET A 174 0.95 -12.04 3.76
N GLU A 175 2.24 -12.28 3.52
CA GLU A 175 3.24 -12.59 4.53
C GLU A 175 4.31 -11.50 4.52
N ALA A 176 4.54 -10.83 5.65
CA ALA A 176 5.51 -9.75 5.72
C ALA A 176 6.26 -9.67 7.05
N THR A 177 7.46 -9.12 6.98
CA THR A 177 8.32 -8.76 8.10
C THR A 177 8.13 -7.28 8.41
N HIS A 178 7.99 -6.96 9.69
CA HIS A 178 7.75 -5.61 10.18
C HIS A 178 9.00 -5.06 10.87
N GLN A 179 9.65 -4.06 10.26
CA GLN A 179 10.87 -3.46 10.83
C GLN A 179 10.63 -2.76 12.19
N CYS A 180 9.41 -2.37 12.49
CA CYS A 180 9.06 -1.86 13.82
C CYS A 180 9.25 -2.90 14.95
N MET A 181 9.27 -4.19 14.61
CA MET A 181 9.55 -5.30 15.52
C MET A 181 11.00 -5.78 15.43
N THR A 182 11.52 -5.91 14.21
CA THR A 182 12.83 -6.56 13.99
C THR A 182 14.01 -5.62 14.25
N TRP A 183 13.91 -4.35 13.82
CA TRP A 183 14.98 -3.36 13.90
C TRP A 183 15.07 -2.69 15.27
N ARG A 184 13.95 -2.51 15.94
CA ARG A 184 13.82 -1.82 17.23
C ARG A 184 12.77 -2.53 18.12
N GLY A 185 12.57 -2.03 19.34
CA GLY A 185 11.56 -2.55 20.27
C GLY A 185 11.87 -3.98 20.71
N VAL A 186 11.04 -4.94 20.30
CA VAL A 186 11.15 -6.36 20.68
C VAL A 186 12.40 -7.01 20.08
N LYS A 187 12.85 -6.53 18.92
CA LYS A 187 14.02 -7.07 18.16
C LYS A 187 13.90 -8.54 17.78
N GLU A 188 12.66 -9.00 17.54
CA GLU A 188 12.40 -10.36 17.06
C GLU A 188 12.58 -10.41 15.54
N THR A 189 13.57 -11.15 15.06
CA THR A 189 14.01 -11.14 13.65
C THR A 189 13.34 -12.21 12.79
N GLU A 190 12.89 -13.31 13.37
CA GLU A 190 12.33 -14.45 12.65
C GLU A 190 10.81 -14.36 12.47
N THR A 191 10.14 -13.49 13.25
CA THR A 191 8.70 -13.37 13.20
C THR A 191 8.23 -12.72 11.91
N LYS A 192 7.28 -13.40 11.24
CA LYS A 192 6.52 -12.89 10.11
C LYS A 192 5.05 -12.84 10.44
N MET A 193 4.39 -11.81 9.96
CA MET A 193 2.96 -11.67 10.06
C MET A 193 2.30 -12.18 8.79
N THR A 194 1.31 -13.07 8.94
CA THR A 194 0.50 -13.55 7.81
C THR A 194 -0.93 -13.09 7.98
N THR A 195 -1.46 -12.40 6.98
CA THR A 195 -2.87 -11.98 6.91
C THR A 195 -3.53 -12.58 5.67
N SER A 196 -4.83 -12.84 5.76
CA SER A 196 -5.61 -13.30 4.62
C SER A 196 -6.99 -12.67 4.60
N VAL A 197 -7.48 -12.39 3.38
CA VAL A 197 -8.86 -12.02 3.10
C VAL A 197 -9.44 -13.04 2.15
N MET A 198 -10.62 -13.53 2.46
CA MET A 198 -11.38 -14.49 1.65
C MET A 198 -12.76 -13.91 1.40
N ARG A 199 -13.19 -13.84 0.15
CA ARG A 199 -14.46 -13.28 -0.28
C ARG A 199 -15.20 -14.24 -1.21
N GLY A 200 -16.52 -14.17 -1.22
CA GLY A 200 -17.36 -14.96 -2.12
C GLY A 200 -17.15 -16.46 -1.94
N GLN A 201 -16.88 -17.19 -3.00
CA GLN A 201 -16.75 -18.65 -2.92
C GLN A 201 -15.54 -19.11 -2.09
N PHE A 202 -14.48 -18.33 -1.97
CA PHE A 202 -13.35 -18.69 -1.08
C PHE A 202 -13.72 -18.64 0.41
N GLU A 203 -14.71 -17.85 0.78
CA GLU A 203 -15.21 -17.80 2.16
C GLU A 203 -16.04 -19.04 2.50
N ASN A 204 -16.91 -19.45 1.57
CA ASN A 204 -17.94 -20.47 1.82
C ASN A 204 -17.58 -21.89 1.34
N ASN A 205 -16.54 -22.04 0.50
CA ASN A 205 -16.08 -23.32 -0.03
C ASN A 205 -14.68 -23.67 0.50
N ARG A 206 -14.63 -24.65 1.41
CA ARG A 206 -13.39 -25.10 2.04
C ARG A 206 -12.39 -25.69 1.06
N ASP A 207 -12.85 -26.40 0.03
CA ASP A 207 -11.97 -27.05 -0.93
C ASP A 207 -11.30 -26.02 -1.82
N LEU A 208 -12.04 -25.02 -2.28
CA LEU A 208 -11.51 -23.90 -3.05
C LEU A 208 -10.48 -23.08 -2.24
N LYS A 209 -10.78 -22.81 -0.98
CA LYS A 209 -9.83 -22.17 -0.07
C LYS A 209 -8.55 -23.01 0.10
N ASN A 210 -8.66 -24.32 0.28
CA ASN A 210 -7.51 -25.20 0.41
C ASN A 210 -6.71 -25.31 -0.89
N GLU A 211 -7.36 -25.27 -2.04
CA GLU A 211 -6.73 -25.23 -3.33
C GLU A 211 -5.86 -23.96 -3.48
N PHE A 212 -6.43 -22.78 -3.21
CA PHE A 212 -5.68 -21.52 -3.20
C PHE A 212 -4.46 -21.62 -2.28
N LEU A 213 -4.62 -22.07 -1.02
CA LEU A 213 -3.53 -22.16 -0.06
C LEU A 213 -2.43 -23.14 -0.50
N ARG A 214 -2.74 -24.15 -1.31
CA ARG A 214 -1.75 -25.07 -1.90
C ARG A 214 -1.00 -24.43 -3.10
N LEU A 215 -1.68 -23.60 -3.88
CA LEU A 215 -1.08 -22.93 -5.05
C LEU A 215 -0.11 -21.80 -4.65
N VAL A 216 -0.19 -21.27 -3.44
CA VAL A 216 0.61 -20.13 -2.97
C VAL A 216 1.71 -20.50 -1.97
N LYS A 217 1.87 -21.78 -1.68
CA LYS A 217 2.93 -22.32 -0.78
C LYS A 217 4.26 -22.52 -1.48
#